data_a0697ad87b24a687e5b8a9f73d949fad
#
_entry.id   a0697ad87b24a687e5b8a9f73d949fad
#
_cell.length_a   1.000
_cell.length_b   1.000
_cell.length_c   1.000
_cell.angle_alpha   90.00
_cell.angle_beta   90.00
_cell.angle_gamma   90.00
#
_symmetry.space_group_name_H-M   'P 1'
#
loop_
_entity.id
_entity.type
_entity.pdbx_description
1 polymer ?
#
loop_
_entity_poly.entity_id
_entity_poly.type
_entity_poly.pdbx_seq_one_letter_code
_entity_poly.pdbx_strand_id
1 'polypeptide(L)'
;DEHGNVRTIGVYEVMDAYSEVLLGFHISENENYEAQYHAYRMALQTSGHKPYELVHDNQGGHKKLDRLSDGLLSKISHIHRPTAPYSGQSKTIESAFGRFQSQVLHKDWRFTGQNITTKKASSRPNLEFIEANKDQLYTLAELMEKYVETRQEWNEMKHPGTGISRIEMYNTSVNEETEAVTARD
;
A
#
# COMPACT_ATOMS: atom_id res chain seq x y z
N ASP A 1 0.10 -4.72 21.84
CA ASP A 1 1.56 -4.85 22.04
C ASP A 1 1.85 -5.90 23.11
N GLU A 2 3.12 -6.13 23.44
CA GLU A 2 3.59 -7.10 24.44
C GLU A 2 3.03 -6.84 25.85
N HIS A 3 2.52 -5.66 26.10
CA HIS A 3 1.91 -5.25 27.36
C HIS A 3 0.38 -5.29 27.35
N GLY A 4 -0.22 -5.84 26.29
CA GLY A 4 -1.68 -5.92 26.14
C GLY A 4 -2.37 -4.59 25.79
N ASN A 5 -1.60 -3.55 25.37
CA ASN A 5 -2.20 -2.30 24.94
C ASN A 5 -2.65 -2.39 23.48
N VAL A 6 -3.83 -1.85 23.21
CA VAL A 6 -4.34 -1.69 21.84
C VAL A 6 -3.61 -0.56 21.15
N ARG A 7 -3.12 -0.81 19.94
CA ARG A 7 -2.45 0.19 19.10
C ARG A 7 -3.04 0.22 17.71
N THR A 8 -3.06 1.39 17.12
CA THR A 8 -3.33 1.55 15.69
C THR A 8 -2.00 1.52 14.96
N ILE A 9 -1.95 0.70 13.92
CA ILE A 9 -0.78 0.61 13.04
C ILE A 9 -1.17 1.00 11.63
N GLY A 10 -0.23 1.60 10.91
CA GLY A 10 -0.37 2.00 9.52
C GLY A 10 0.22 0.96 8.58
N VAL A 11 -0.23 0.99 7.35
CA VAL A 11 0.36 0.22 6.25
C VAL A 11 0.75 1.20 5.15
N TYR A 12 2.01 1.13 4.74
CA TYR A 12 2.46 1.76 3.51
C TYR A 12 2.36 0.72 2.38
N GLU A 13 1.72 1.08 1.28
CA GLU A 13 1.42 0.15 0.18
C GLU A 13 1.93 0.70 -1.16
N VAL A 14 2.47 -0.18 -1.99
CA VAL A 14 2.91 0.11 -3.36
C VAL A 14 2.04 -0.68 -4.32
N MET A 15 1.43 0.02 -5.27
CA MET A 15 0.45 -0.52 -6.21
C MET A 15 0.85 -0.22 -7.64
N ASP A 16 0.65 -1.17 -8.55
CA ASP A 16 0.69 -0.91 -9.99
C ASP A 16 -0.53 -0.07 -10.42
N ALA A 17 -0.28 1.06 -11.06
CA ALA A 17 -1.33 2.02 -11.38
C ALA A 17 -2.29 1.54 -12.49
N TYR A 18 -1.85 0.63 -13.37
CA TYR A 18 -2.65 0.11 -14.47
C TYR A 18 -3.57 -1.03 -14.04
N SER A 19 -3.01 -2.03 -13.37
CA SER A 19 -3.75 -3.23 -12.96
C SER A 19 -4.37 -3.14 -11.57
N GLU A 20 -3.93 -2.18 -10.77
CA GLU A 20 -4.24 -2.04 -9.34
C GLU A 20 -3.73 -3.22 -8.48
N VAL A 21 -2.74 -3.97 -8.96
CA VAL A 21 -2.08 -5.03 -8.18
C VAL A 21 -1.27 -4.41 -7.05
N LEU A 22 -1.44 -4.94 -5.85
CA LEU A 22 -0.64 -4.58 -4.69
C LEU A 22 0.69 -5.33 -4.74
N LEU A 23 1.79 -4.61 -4.93
CA LEU A 23 3.11 -5.18 -5.18
C LEU A 23 3.98 -5.29 -3.94
N GLY A 24 3.94 -4.29 -3.08
CA GLY A 24 4.77 -4.26 -1.89
C GLY A 24 4.14 -3.49 -0.76
N PHE A 25 4.40 -3.90 0.49
CA PHE A 25 3.88 -3.22 1.66
C PHE A 25 4.85 -3.28 2.84
N HIS A 26 4.62 -2.40 3.79
CA HIS A 26 5.22 -2.47 5.11
C HIS A 26 4.24 -1.99 6.18
N ILE A 27 4.17 -2.73 7.28
CA ILE A 27 3.35 -2.40 8.43
C ILE A 27 4.22 -1.72 9.49
N SER A 28 3.80 -0.56 9.98
CA SER A 28 4.53 0.19 11.00
C SER A 28 3.59 1.00 11.90
N GLU A 29 4.05 1.32 13.10
CA GLU A 29 3.31 2.21 14.01
C GLU A 29 3.27 3.65 13.49
N ASN A 30 4.29 4.06 12.75
CA ASN A 30 4.41 5.40 12.21
C ASN A 30 4.76 5.35 10.73
N GLU A 31 4.14 6.21 9.97
CA GLU A 31 4.50 6.42 8.58
C GLU A 31 5.84 7.14 8.50
N ASN A 32 6.87 6.43 8.08
CA ASN A 32 8.23 6.93 8.00
C ASN A 32 8.95 6.43 6.74
N TYR A 33 10.16 6.95 6.51
CA TYR A 33 10.96 6.57 5.35
C TYR A 33 11.37 5.10 5.33
N GLU A 34 11.47 4.45 6.48
CA GLU A 34 11.80 3.02 6.58
C GLU A 34 10.65 2.15 6.06
N ALA A 35 9.42 2.51 6.41
CA ALA A 35 8.23 1.84 5.88
C ALA A 35 8.17 1.95 4.36
N GLN A 36 8.46 3.13 3.81
CA GLN A 36 8.52 3.34 2.37
C GLN A 36 9.64 2.51 1.72
N TYR A 37 10.83 2.50 2.30
CA TYR A 37 11.97 1.72 1.81
C TYR A 37 11.63 0.22 1.72
N HIS A 38 11.09 -0.35 2.79
CA HIS A 38 10.74 -1.76 2.83
C HIS A 38 9.61 -2.12 1.85
N ALA A 39 8.62 -1.24 1.70
CA ALA A 39 7.54 -1.44 0.74
C ALA A 39 8.05 -1.39 -0.71
N TYR A 40 8.92 -0.43 -1.06
CA TYR A 40 9.54 -0.38 -2.39
C TYR A 40 10.42 -1.60 -2.65
N ARG A 41 11.24 -2.00 -1.67
CA ARG A 41 12.07 -3.20 -1.80
C ARG A 41 11.22 -4.44 -2.09
N MET A 42 10.13 -4.62 -1.35
CA MET A 42 9.21 -5.74 -1.58
C MET A 42 8.56 -5.64 -2.97
N ALA A 43 8.13 -4.45 -3.39
CA ALA A 43 7.53 -4.25 -4.71
C ALA A 43 8.50 -4.60 -5.84
N LEU A 44 9.76 -4.19 -5.75
CA LEU A 44 10.81 -4.55 -6.71
C LEU A 44 11.07 -6.06 -6.74
N GLN A 45 11.13 -6.71 -5.57
CA GLN A 45 11.31 -8.17 -5.48
C GLN A 45 10.12 -8.93 -6.08
N THR A 46 8.91 -8.42 -5.87
CA THR A 46 7.68 -9.02 -6.40
C THR A 46 7.58 -8.85 -7.92
N SER A 47 7.87 -7.66 -8.43
CA SER A 47 7.79 -7.35 -9.86
C SER A 47 8.95 -7.94 -10.68
N GLY A 48 10.14 -8.02 -10.08
CA GLY A 48 11.37 -8.36 -10.80
C GLY A 48 11.88 -7.24 -11.73
N HIS A 49 11.16 -6.13 -11.83
CA HIS A 49 11.45 -5.00 -12.71
C HIS A 49 11.33 -3.68 -11.97
N LYS A 50 12.14 -2.69 -12.38
CA LYS A 50 12.00 -1.31 -11.95
C LYS A 50 10.78 -0.69 -12.64
N PRO A 51 9.95 0.10 -11.94
CA PRO A 51 8.87 0.82 -12.59
C PRO A 51 9.43 1.85 -13.58
N TYR A 52 8.77 2.02 -14.71
CA TYR A 52 9.09 3.13 -15.62
C TYR A 52 8.84 4.46 -14.92
N GLU A 53 7.69 4.62 -14.30
CA GLU A 53 7.31 5.81 -13.56
C GLU A 53 6.90 5.44 -12.13
N LEU A 54 7.48 6.13 -11.14
CA LEU A 54 7.11 6.06 -9.74
C LEU A 54 6.43 7.36 -9.32
N VAL A 55 5.16 7.26 -8.98
CA VAL A 55 4.37 8.40 -8.47
C VAL A 55 4.16 8.21 -6.98
N HIS A 56 4.49 9.23 -6.20
CA HIS A 56 4.35 9.20 -4.74
C HIS A 56 3.71 10.50 -4.23
N ASP A 57 3.13 10.47 -3.06
CA ASP A 57 2.65 11.70 -2.44
C ASP A 57 3.82 12.61 -2.01
N ASN A 58 3.50 13.85 -1.67
CA ASN A 58 4.52 14.84 -1.33
C ASN A 58 4.86 14.83 0.18
N GLN A 59 4.90 13.65 0.79
CA GLN A 59 5.24 13.51 2.20
C GLN A 59 6.73 13.70 2.48
N GLY A 60 7.05 14.16 3.70
CA GLY A 60 8.43 14.37 4.13
C GLY A 60 9.30 13.12 4.13
N GLY A 61 8.68 11.93 4.28
CA GLY A 61 9.35 10.64 4.21
C GLY A 61 10.05 10.38 2.88
N HIS A 62 9.40 10.68 1.76
CA HIS A 62 10.00 10.51 0.42
C HIS A 62 11.22 11.39 0.19
N LYS A 63 11.16 12.66 0.62
CA LYS A 63 12.31 13.57 0.55
C LYS A 63 13.48 13.10 1.40
N LYS A 64 13.19 12.54 2.58
CA LYS A 64 14.21 11.98 3.47
C LYS A 64 14.80 10.72 2.86
N LEU A 65 14.00 9.81 2.33
CA LEU A 65 14.42 8.58 1.69
C LEU A 65 15.36 8.87 0.52
N ASP A 66 14.96 9.79 -0.37
CA ASP A 66 15.76 10.16 -1.54
C ASP A 66 17.10 10.79 -1.14
N ARG A 67 17.10 11.71 -0.16
CA ARG A 67 18.30 12.36 0.34
C ARG A 67 19.25 11.41 1.05
N LEU A 68 18.75 10.52 1.93
CA LEU A 68 19.59 9.62 2.73
C LEU A 68 20.14 8.45 1.91
N SER A 69 19.43 8.05 0.88
CA SER A 69 19.80 6.91 0.05
C SER A 69 20.42 7.33 -1.29
N ASP A 70 20.97 8.53 -1.36
CA ASP A 70 21.67 9.06 -2.53
C ASP A 70 20.84 8.93 -3.82
N GLY A 71 19.64 9.47 -3.79
CA GLY A 71 18.70 9.44 -4.92
C GLY A 71 18.07 8.06 -5.15
N LEU A 72 17.66 7.37 -4.07
CA LEU A 72 17.06 6.04 -4.19
C LEU A 72 15.95 5.99 -5.23
N LEU A 73 15.02 6.95 -5.20
CA LEU A 73 13.88 6.95 -6.11
C LEU A 73 14.33 7.00 -7.58
N SER A 74 15.39 7.75 -7.89
CA SER A 74 16.01 7.80 -9.22
C SER A 74 16.74 6.51 -9.60
N LYS A 75 17.19 5.72 -8.62
CA LYS A 75 17.86 4.44 -8.86
C LYS A 75 16.89 3.30 -9.14
N ILE A 76 15.71 3.35 -8.51
CA ILE A 76 14.71 2.29 -8.59
C ILE A 76 13.62 2.55 -9.63
N SER A 77 13.63 3.70 -10.31
CA SER A 77 12.67 4.03 -11.36
C SER A 77 13.32 4.85 -12.47
N HIS A 78 12.78 4.79 -13.67
CA HIS A 78 13.24 5.64 -14.78
C HIS A 78 12.83 7.11 -14.56
N ILE A 79 11.59 7.32 -14.13
CA ILE A 79 11.06 8.64 -13.75
C ILE A 79 10.43 8.52 -12.36
N HIS A 80 10.70 9.49 -11.49
CA HIS A 80 9.93 9.63 -10.25
C HIS A 80 9.40 11.04 -10.10
N ARG A 81 8.20 11.16 -9.56
CA ARG A 81 7.61 12.48 -9.31
C ARG A 81 6.63 12.46 -8.13
N PRO A 82 6.60 13.53 -7.35
CA PRO A 82 5.54 13.72 -6.37
C PRO A 82 4.22 14.03 -7.09
N THR A 83 3.11 13.59 -6.51
CA THR A 83 1.78 14.01 -6.94
C THR A 83 1.62 15.52 -6.75
N ALA A 84 1.17 16.20 -7.79
CA ALA A 84 0.77 17.59 -7.63
C ALA A 84 -0.52 17.67 -6.79
N PRO A 85 -0.66 18.66 -5.91
CA PRO A 85 -1.93 18.91 -5.23
C PRO A 85 -3.07 19.00 -6.26
N TYR A 86 -4.17 18.31 -5.99
CA TYR A 86 -5.35 18.24 -6.85
C TYR A 86 -5.15 17.53 -8.21
N SER A 87 -4.11 16.74 -8.38
CA SER A 87 -3.88 15.98 -9.62
C SER A 87 -4.86 14.80 -9.75
N GLY A 88 -5.34 14.57 -10.98
CA GLY A 88 -6.26 13.46 -11.26
C GLY A 88 -5.64 12.06 -11.03
N GLN A 89 -4.32 11.95 -11.01
CA GLN A 89 -3.61 10.69 -10.78
C GLN A 89 -3.63 10.24 -9.34
N SER A 90 -3.58 11.17 -8.37
CA SER A 90 -3.78 10.85 -6.95
C SER A 90 -5.17 10.25 -6.70
N LYS A 91 -6.19 10.75 -7.44
CA LYS A 91 -7.56 10.24 -7.33
C LYS A 91 -7.68 8.77 -7.77
N THR A 92 -6.90 8.32 -8.73
CA THR A 92 -6.92 6.92 -9.18
C THR A 92 -6.43 5.99 -8.08
N ILE A 93 -5.30 6.29 -7.46
CA ILE A 93 -4.73 5.51 -6.35
C ILE A 93 -5.64 5.57 -5.13
N GLU A 94 -6.09 6.76 -4.74
CA GLU A 94 -7.04 6.93 -3.62
C GLU A 94 -8.34 6.15 -3.85
N SER A 95 -8.86 6.15 -5.08
CA SER A 95 -10.06 5.40 -5.46
C SER A 95 -9.83 3.88 -5.37
N ALA A 96 -8.68 3.39 -5.83
CA ALA A 96 -8.33 1.97 -5.74
C ALA A 96 -8.19 1.52 -4.28
N PHE A 97 -7.50 2.30 -3.44
CA PHE A 97 -7.40 2.02 -2.00
C PHE A 97 -8.76 2.09 -1.31
N GLY A 98 -9.61 3.04 -1.66
CA GLY A 98 -10.98 3.12 -1.15
C GLY A 98 -11.80 1.87 -1.50
N ARG A 99 -11.64 1.32 -2.70
CA ARG A 99 -12.27 0.05 -3.10
C ARG A 99 -11.66 -1.15 -2.36
N PHE A 100 -10.35 -1.21 -2.23
CA PHE A 100 -9.67 -2.26 -1.46
C PHE A 100 -10.17 -2.28 -0.01
N GLN A 101 -10.21 -1.12 0.64
CA GLN A 101 -10.74 -1.00 2.00
C GLN A 101 -12.20 -1.47 2.07
N SER A 102 -13.07 -0.96 1.22
CA SER A 102 -14.51 -1.24 1.30
C SER A 102 -14.89 -2.66 0.88
N GLN A 103 -14.19 -3.23 -0.09
CA GLN A 103 -14.54 -4.54 -0.68
C GLN A 103 -13.82 -5.71 -0.01
N VAL A 104 -12.67 -5.48 0.61
CA VAL A 104 -11.84 -6.52 1.21
C VAL A 104 -11.62 -6.28 2.70
N LEU A 105 -10.92 -5.20 3.07
CA LEU A 105 -10.52 -4.99 4.46
C LEU A 105 -11.71 -4.85 5.42
N HIS A 106 -12.74 -4.12 5.03
CA HIS A 106 -13.92 -3.89 5.90
C HIS A 106 -14.82 -5.12 6.08
N LYS A 107 -14.51 -6.26 5.45
CA LYS A 107 -15.14 -7.54 5.80
C LYS A 107 -14.75 -8.00 7.20
N ASP A 108 -13.64 -7.53 7.70
CA ASP A 108 -13.15 -7.77 9.04
C ASP A 108 -13.13 -6.45 9.83
N TRP A 109 -13.89 -6.38 10.91
CA TRP A 109 -14.04 -5.19 11.74
C TRP A 109 -12.72 -4.72 12.38
N ARG A 110 -11.73 -5.60 12.47
CA ARG A 110 -10.40 -5.30 13.02
C ARG A 110 -9.56 -4.41 12.11
N PHE A 111 -9.91 -4.34 10.83
CA PHE A 111 -9.34 -3.38 9.90
C PHE A 111 -10.15 -2.08 9.94
N THR A 112 -9.80 -1.19 10.84
CA THR A 112 -10.48 0.09 11.05
C THR A 112 -10.02 1.19 10.09
N GLY A 113 -9.38 0.84 8.98
CA GLY A 113 -8.80 1.77 8.03
C GLY A 113 -9.72 2.94 7.72
N GLN A 114 -9.27 4.14 8.06
CA GLN A 114 -9.98 5.35 7.69
C GLN A 114 -9.70 5.66 6.23
N ASN A 115 -10.74 5.90 5.47
CA ASN A 115 -10.56 6.59 4.20
C ASN A 115 -10.11 8.02 4.53
N ILE A 116 -8.87 8.37 4.17
CA ILE A 116 -8.26 9.68 4.43
C ILE A 116 -9.15 10.84 3.94
N THR A 117 -9.97 10.58 2.93
CA THR A 117 -10.87 11.58 2.33
C THR A 117 -12.17 11.80 3.09
N THR A 118 -12.57 10.91 4.00
CA THR A 118 -13.83 11.04 4.74
C THR A 118 -13.61 11.57 6.16
N LYS A 119 -13.64 12.87 6.31
CA LYS A 119 -13.71 13.56 7.62
C LYS A 119 -15.07 13.39 8.35
N LYS A 120 -15.85 12.37 8.03
CA LYS A 120 -17.13 12.11 8.67
C LYS A 120 -16.91 11.52 10.07
N ALA A 121 -17.65 12.00 11.05
CA ALA A 121 -17.61 11.48 12.42
C ALA A 121 -17.90 9.97 12.50
N SER A 122 -18.68 9.44 11.55
CA SER A 122 -18.99 8.01 11.41
C SER A 122 -17.82 7.12 10.94
N SER A 123 -16.71 7.71 10.49
CA SER A 123 -15.50 6.96 10.09
C SER A 123 -14.47 6.83 11.20
N ARG A 124 -14.78 7.32 12.41
CA ARG A 124 -13.91 7.12 13.57
C ARG A 124 -14.10 5.72 14.15
N PRO A 125 -13.00 5.04 14.57
CA PRO A 125 -13.11 3.78 15.29
C PRO A 125 -13.98 3.94 16.53
N ASN A 126 -14.87 2.96 16.76
CA ASN A 126 -15.64 2.89 18.01
C ASN A 126 -14.72 2.35 19.12
N LEU A 127 -14.12 3.26 19.89
CA LEU A 127 -13.15 2.89 20.92
C LEU A 127 -13.76 2.03 22.03
N GLU A 128 -15.03 2.23 22.39
CA GLU A 128 -15.72 1.41 23.40
C GLU A 128 -15.89 -0.03 22.91
N PHE A 129 -16.28 -0.19 21.63
CA PHE A 129 -16.40 -1.51 21.01
C PHE A 129 -15.04 -2.21 20.92
N ILE A 130 -13.98 -1.49 20.54
CA ILE A 130 -12.62 -2.04 20.45
C ILE A 130 -12.14 -2.50 21.82
N GLU A 131 -12.32 -1.69 22.86
CA GLU A 131 -11.92 -2.06 24.22
C GLU A 131 -12.71 -3.26 24.74
N ALA A 132 -14.01 -3.33 24.47
CA ALA A 132 -14.86 -4.46 24.87
C ALA A 132 -14.50 -5.77 24.15
N ASN A 133 -13.84 -5.71 23.00
CA ASN A 133 -13.45 -6.85 22.18
C ASN A 133 -11.94 -6.97 21.98
N LYS A 134 -11.14 -6.39 22.85
CA LYS A 134 -9.68 -6.35 22.69
C LYS A 134 -9.02 -7.72 22.59
N ASP A 135 -9.58 -8.72 23.26
CA ASP A 135 -9.09 -10.11 23.22
C ASP A 135 -9.27 -10.78 21.86
N GLN A 136 -10.07 -10.19 20.97
CA GLN A 136 -10.27 -10.64 19.59
C GLN A 136 -9.40 -9.90 18.58
N LEU A 137 -8.63 -8.89 19.01
CA LEU A 137 -7.71 -8.17 18.14
C LEU A 137 -6.55 -9.06 17.73
N TYR A 138 -6.06 -8.83 16.54
CA TYR A 138 -4.88 -9.53 16.04
C TYR A 138 -3.62 -9.10 16.79
N THR A 139 -2.76 -10.07 17.07
CA THR A 139 -1.34 -9.80 17.28
C THR A 139 -0.71 -9.25 15.99
N LEU A 140 0.49 -8.69 16.08
CA LEU A 140 1.17 -8.19 14.90
C LEU A 140 1.42 -9.30 13.87
N ALA A 141 1.78 -10.51 14.31
CA ALA A 141 2.01 -11.65 13.41
C ALA A 141 0.73 -12.08 12.69
N GLU A 142 -0.36 -12.25 13.41
CA GLU A 142 -1.67 -12.60 12.83
C GLU A 142 -2.18 -11.51 11.87
N LEU A 143 -1.94 -10.24 12.22
CA LEU A 143 -2.30 -9.14 11.35
C LEU A 143 -1.51 -9.16 10.04
N MET A 144 -0.20 -9.45 10.11
CA MET A 144 0.66 -9.60 8.93
C MET A 144 0.14 -10.71 8.00
N GLU A 145 -0.13 -11.88 8.55
CA GLU A 145 -0.68 -13.02 7.79
C GLU A 145 -2.02 -12.65 7.16
N LYS A 146 -2.92 -12.09 7.97
CA LYS A 146 -4.24 -11.69 7.49
C LYS A 146 -4.19 -10.61 6.43
N TYR A 147 -3.27 -9.66 6.56
CA TYR A 147 -3.10 -8.61 5.56
C TYR A 147 -2.56 -9.17 4.23
N VAL A 148 -1.65 -10.14 4.26
CA VAL A 148 -1.18 -10.86 3.06
C VAL A 148 -2.35 -11.56 2.36
N GLU A 149 -3.21 -12.27 3.09
CA GLU A 149 -4.41 -12.91 2.53
C GLU A 149 -5.35 -11.89 1.84
N THR A 150 -5.60 -10.76 2.49
CA THR A 150 -6.46 -9.71 1.92
C THR A 150 -5.88 -9.08 0.66
N ARG A 151 -4.57 -8.92 0.59
CA ARG A 151 -3.87 -8.44 -0.62
C ARG A 151 -3.98 -9.46 -1.75
N GLN A 152 -3.82 -10.75 -1.45
CA GLN A 152 -4.00 -11.81 -2.43
C GLN A 152 -5.44 -11.83 -2.96
N GLU A 153 -6.44 -11.80 -2.08
CA GLU A 153 -7.85 -11.70 -2.48
C GLU A 153 -8.08 -10.51 -3.44
N TRP A 154 -7.57 -9.32 -3.11
CA TRP A 154 -7.67 -8.15 -3.96
C TRP A 154 -7.01 -8.33 -5.33
N ASN A 155 -5.81 -8.88 -5.37
CA ASN A 155 -5.07 -9.10 -6.60
C ASN A 155 -5.76 -10.10 -7.54
N GLU A 156 -6.47 -11.09 -6.98
CA GLU A 156 -7.25 -12.09 -7.71
C GLU A 156 -8.64 -11.57 -8.13
N MET A 157 -9.15 -10.52 -7.49
CA MET A 157 -10.44 -9.93 -7.85
C MET A 157 -10.39 -9.30 -9.24
N LYS A 158 -11.54 -9.36 -9.94
CA LYS A 158 -11.70 -8.72 -11.26
C LYS A 158 -11.56 -7.21 -11.17
N HIS A 159 -10.77 -6.66 -12.09
CA HIS A 159 -10.69 -5.22 -12.25
C HIS A 159 -11.99 -4.68 -12.88
N PRO A 160 -12.59 -3.60 -12.33
CA PRO A 160 -13.90 -3.14 -12.76
C PRO A 160 -13.93 -2.63 -14.21
N GLY A 161 -12.80 -2.16 -14.72
CA GLY A 161 -12.72 -1.62 -16.10
C GLY A 161 -12.56 -2.70 -17.16
N THR A 162 -11.96 -3.86 -16.83
CA THR A 162 -11.63 -4.90 -17.83
C THR A 162 -12.36 -6.21 -17.62
N GLY A 163 -12.82 -6.48 -16.39
CA GLY A 163 -13.50 -7.73 -16.04
C GLY A 163 -12.57 -8.94 -15.88
N ILE A 164 -11.27 -8.80 -16.13
CA ILE A 164 -10.25 -9.81 -15.83
C ILE A 164 -9.63 -9.56 -14.45
N SER A 165 -8.93 -10.54 -13.88
CA SER A 165 -8.31 -10.35 -12.57
C SER A 165 -7.17 -9.33 -12.64
N ARG A 166 -6.91 -8.63 -11.53
CA ARG A 166 -5.83 -7.65 -11.45
C ARG A 166 -4.47 -8.30 -11.72
N ILE A 167 -4.25 -9.46 -11.15
CA ILE A 167 -2.98 -10.19 -11.35
C ILE A 167 -2.81 -10.64 -12.81
N GLU A 168 -3.87 -11.02 -13.50
CA GLU A 168 -3.83 -11.36 -14.91
C GLU A 168 -3.53 -10.12 -15.77
N MET A 169 -4.17 -8.98 -15.47
CA MET A 169 -3.85 -7.70 -16.11
C MET A 169 -2.38 -7.35 -15.95
N TYR A 170 -1.85 -7.48 -14.73
CA TYR A 170 -0.45 -7.20 -14.43
C TYR A 170 0.49 -8.09 -15.25
N ASN A 171 0.27 -9.41 -15.21
CA ASN A 171 1.13 -10.39 -15.87
C ASN A 171 1.11 -10.30 -17.40
N THR A 172 0.04 -9.74 -17.98
CA THR A 172 -0.11 -9.58 -19.43
C THR A 172 0.28 -8.20 -19.94
N SER A 173 0.56 -7.24 -19.04
CA SER A 173 0.91 -5.86 -19.36
C SER A 173 2.42 -5.59 -19.23
N VAL A 174 3.24 -6.40 -19.86
CA VAL A 174 4.71 -6.21 -19.81
C VAL A 174 5.09 -4.91 -20.51
N ASN A 175 5.81 -4.04 -19.80
CA ASN A 175 6.46 -2.87 -20.41
C ASN A 175 7.92 -3.22 -20.72
N GLU A 176 8.26 -3.35 -21.99
CA GLU A 176 9.60 -3.70 -22.48
C GLU A 176 10.65 -2.61 -22.18
N GLU A 177 10.23 -1.39 -21.85
CA GLU A 177 11.12 -0.29 -21.49
C GLU A 177 11.60 -0.34 -20.02
N THR A 178 11.11 -1.30 -19.23
CA THR A 178 11.52 -1.43 -17.83
C THR A 178 12.76 -2.30 -17.67
N GLU A 179 13.63 -1.89 -16.76
CA GLU A 179 14.87 -2.63 -16.43
C GLU A 179 14.58 -3.72 -15.39
N ALA A 180 15.21 -4.87 -15.56
CA ALA A 180 15.19 -5.92 -14.54
C ALA A 180 15.91 -5.48 -13.27
N VAL A 181 15.38 -5.90 -12.12
CA VAL A 181 16.01 -5.69 -10.81
C VAL A 181 17.28 -6.53 -10.71
N THR A 182 18.34 -5.93 -10.21
CA THR A 182 19.62 -6.59 -9.98
C THR A 182 19.91 -6.75 -8.48
N ALA A 183 20.93 -7.54 -8.14
CA ALA A 183 21.37 -7.71 -6.75
C ALA A 183 21.89 -6.43 -6.09
N ARG A 184 22.08 -5.34 -6.86
CA ARG A 184 22.53 -4.02 -6.36
C ARG A 184 21.36 -3.06 -6.06
N ASP A 185 20.17 -3.35 -6.53
CA ASP A 185 18.95 -2.59 -6.35
C ASP A 185 18.24 -3.00 -5.05
#